data_f8a8807193bb03769a508a784c6def13
#
_entry.id   f8a8807193bb03769a508a784c6def13
#
_cell.length_a   1.000
_cell.length_b   1.000
_cell.length_c   1.000
_cell.angle_alpha   90.00
_cell.angle_beta   90.00
_cell.angle_gamma   90.00
#
_symmetry.space_group_name_H-M   'P 1'
#
loop_
_entity.id
_entity.type
_entity.pdbx_description
1 polymer ?
#
loop_
_entity_poly.entity_id
_entity_poly.type
_entity_poly.pdbx_seq_one_letter_code
_entity_poly.pdbx_strand_id
1 'polypeptide(L)'
;MLVAPGVRRLRAANPSPMTGDGTNTYLIGERRVVVVDPGPDLASHVDHILTSVEQHGGQVVALLVSHQHPDHLPAAYTIRRQTGAPILAHPSLPGLDQALDDGMTVGSELGPLTALATPGHADDHLCFWLSAPRLLFAGDLVAGVGTVVLSTSPGALNSYLGSLRRLLTLGPATILPGHGPVVADSLVHVQAYLDHRAERDRQILAALASGRRRVEQIVDQVYADVRPELRPMATRNVNAHLEHLLAAGLVQRHDEAWCGANSAD
;
A
#
# COMPACT_ATOMS: atom_id res chain seq x y z
N MET A 1 1.92 17.13 11.92
CA MET A 1 0.91 17.94 11.17
C MET A 1 -0.48 17.35 11.44
N LEU A 2 -1.47 18.14 11.83
CA LEU A 2 -2.86 17.70 11.96
C LEU A 2 -3.47 17.48 10.56
N VAL A 3 -4.06 16.32 10.30
CA VAL A 3 -4.67 15.97 9.00
C VAL A 3 -6.17 15.78 9.07
N ALA A 4 -6.69 15.50 10.26
CA ALA A 4 -8.11 15.48 10.59
C ALA A 4 -8.24 15.70 12.11
N PRO A 5 -9.42 16.08 12.66
CA PRO A 5 -9.62 16.17 14.10
C PRO A 5 -9.19 14.88 14.81
N GLY A 6 -8.26 14.98 15.76
CA GLY A 6 -7.70 13.85 16.49
C GLY A 6 -6.76 12.93 15.70
N VAL A 7 -6.38 13.30 14.46
CA VAL A 7 -5.42 12.51 13.63
C VAL A 7 -4.24 13.37 13.23
N ARG A 8 -3.05 12.99 13.67
CA ARG A 8 -1.78 13.66 13.33
C ARG A 8 -0.96 12.77 12.41
N ARG A 9 -0.34 13.37 11.40
CA ARG A 9 0.65 12.71 10.54
C ARG A 9 2.05 13.15 10.93
N LEU A 10 2.92 12.19 11.14
CA LEU A 10 4.37 12.35 11.21
C LEU A 10 4.97 11.74 9.94
N ARG A 11 6.15 12.20 9.53
CA ARG A 11 6.84 11.64 8.37
C ARG A 11 8.25 11.25 8.77
N ALA A 12 8.62 10.00 8.48
CA ALA A 12 9.97 9.50 8.68
C ALA A 12 10.94 10.12 7.66
N ALA A 13 12.18 10.34 8.07
CA ALA A 13 13.24 10.89 7.21
C ALA A 13 13.95 9.77 6.44
N ASN A 14 13.20 9.05 5.61
CA ASN A 14 13.69 7.95 4.76
C ASN A 14 13.37 8.17 3.27
N PRO A 15 13.74 9.32 2.67
CA PRO A 15 13.43 9.61 1.28
C PRO A 15 14.12 8.63 0.32
N SER A 16 13.37 8.15 -0.66
CA SER A 16 13.86 7.25 -1.70
C SER A 16 12.92 7.27 -2.92
N PRO A 17 13.31 6.68 -4.05
CA PRO A 17 12.40 6.51 -5.18
C PRO A 17 11.12 5.74 -4.85
N MET A 18 11.13 4.92 -3.78
CA MET A 18 9.98 4.14 -3.33
C MET A 18 9.11 4.88 -2.33
N THR A 19 9.71 5.64 -1.44
CA THR A 19 9.03 6.32 -0.33
C THR A 19 8.75 7.79 -0.60
N GLY A 20 9.22 8.31 -1.75
CA GLY A 20 9.14 9.74 -2.05
C GLY A 20 9.88 10.56 -0.99
N ASP A 21 9.17 11.48 -0.32
CA ASP A 21 9.73 12.29 0.77
C ASP A 21 9.86 11.52 2.10
N GLY A 22 9.42 10.28 2.18
CA GLY A 22 9.43 9.43 3.36
C GLY A 22 8.09 8.80 3.69
N THR A 23 8.10 7.88 4.67
CA THR A 23 6.92 7.13 5.11
C THR A 23 6.09 7.94 6.10
N ASN A 24 4.78 7.90 5.96
CA ASN A 24 3.82 8.53 6.85
C ASN A 24 3.43 7.59 8.00
N THR A 25 3.59 8.05 9.21
CA THR A 25 3.04 7.45 10.43
C THR A 25 1.84 8.28 10.88
N TYR A 26 0.75 7.63 11.31
CA TYR A 26 -0.43 8.33 11.80
C TYR A 26 -0.67 8.05 13.29
N LEU A 27 -0.93 9.12 14.05
CA LEU A 27 -1.29 9.07 15.46
C LEU A 27 -2.78 9.38 15.59
N ILE A 28 -3.56 8.46 16.14
CA ILE A 28 -5.02 8.54 16.26
C ILE A 28 -5.40 8.65 17.73
N GLY A 29 -6.05 9.74 18.10
CA GLY A 29 -6.35 10.08 19.48
C GLY A 29 -5.33 11.00 20.14
N GLU A 30 -5.62 11.41 21.38
CA GLU A 30 -4.79 12.34 22.18
C GLU A 30 -4.24 11.70 23.45
N ARG A 31 -5.10 11.04 24.25
CA ARG A 31 -4.73 10.39 25.50
C ARG A 31 -4.38 8.91 25.33
N ARG A 32 -5.17 8.21 24.54
CA ARG A 32 -4.99 6.79 24.21
C ARG A 32 -4.71 6.67 22.70
N VAL A 33 -3.44 6.81 22.36
CA VAL A 33 -3.02 6.97 20.97
C VAL A 33 -2.81 5.60 20.31
N VAL A 34 -3.51 5.37 19.22
CA VAL A 34 -3.23 4.27 18.27
C VAL A 34 -2.26 4.82 17.22
N VAL A 35 -1.16 4.11 16.99
CA VAL A 35 -0.16 4.45 15.97
C VAL A 35 -0.36 3.53 14.77
N VAL A 36 -0.55 4.10 13.58
CA VAL A 36 -0.62 3.35 12.31
C VAL A 36 0.67 3.53 11.55
N ASP A 37 1.27 2.44 11.12
CA ASP A 37 2.55 2.35 10.42
C ASP A 37 3.65 3.13 11.17
N PRO A 38 4.20 2.56 12.24
CA PRO A 38 5.27 3.21 13.02
C PRO A 38 6.51 3.57 12.21
N GLY A 39 6.70 2.94 11.04
CA GLY A 39 7.72 3.31 10.07
C GLY A 39 9.04 2.55 10.24
N PRO A 40 10.12 3.07 9.60
CA PRO A 40 11.46 2.51 9.74
C PRO A 40 12.01 2.74 11.15
N ASP A 41 12.87 1.84 11.64
CA ASP A 41 13.50 1.94 12.96
C ASP A 41 14.62 2.99 12.99
N LEU A 42 14.24 4.23 12.73
CA LEU A 42 15.10 5.40 12.86
C LEU A 42 14.88 6.03 14.25
N ALA A 43 15.94 6.12 15.05
CA ALA A 43 15.85 6.65 16.43
C ALA A 43 15.14 8.01 16.48
N SER A 44 15.48 8.93 15.57
CA SER A 44 14.85 10.26 15.49
C SER A 44 13.35 10.19 15.18
N HIS A 45 12.90 9.20 14.41
CA HIS A 45 11.49 9.03 14.08
C HIS A 45 10.71 8.40 15.25
N VAL A 46 11.29 7.38 15.89
CA VAL A 46 10.75 6.77 17.11
C VAL A 46 10.60 7.84 18.21
N ASP A 47 11.66 8.62 18.47
CA ASP A 47 11.63 9.72 19.45
C ASP A 47 10.57 10.76 19.10
N HIS A 48 10.41 11.10 17.81
CA HIS A 48 9.38 12.05 17.36
C HIS A 48 7.97 11.51 17.59
N ILE A 49 7.73 10.20 17.37
CA ILE A 49 6.45 9.56 17.67
C ILE A 49 6.14 9.66 19.16
N LEU A 50 7.06 9.19 20.03
CA LEU A 50 6.86 9.14 21.47
C LEU A 50 6.70 10.54 22.07
N THR A 51 7.58 11.47 21.72
CA THR A 51 7.50 12.87 22.18
C THR A 51 6.18 13.53 21.72
N SER A 52 5.72 13.25 20.48
CA SER A 52 4.43 13.77 20.00
C SER A 52 3.23 13.22 20.76
N VAL A 53 3.32 12.02 21.31
CA VAL A 53 2.29 11.44 22.18
C VAL A 53 2.35 12.06 23.57
N GLU A 54 3.54 12.13 24.17
CA GLU A 54 3.76 12.65 25.52
C GLU A 54 3.40 14.14 25.68
N GLN A 55 3.70 14.97 24.66
CA GLN A 55 3.35 16.41 24.66
C GLN A 55 1.85 16.68 24.84
N HIS A 56 0.99 15.72 24.51
CA HIS A 56 -0.46 15.80 24.73
C HIS A 56 -0.90 15.04 26.00
N GLY A 57 0.06 14.57 26.81
CA GLY A 57 -0.21 13.77 28.01
C GLY A 57 -0.82 12.41 27.67
N GLY A 58 -0.54 11.90 26.47
CA GLY A 58 -1.05 10.62 25.97
C GLY A 58 -0.11 9.46 26.25
N GLN A 59 -0.59 8.25 25.91
CA GLN A 59 0.18 7.01 25.89
C GLN A 59 -0.15 6.22 24.63
N VAL A 60 0.83 5.50 24.08
CA VAL A 60 0.59 4.58 22.97
C VAL A 60 -0.14 3.35 23.53
N VAL A 61 -1.28 3.00 22.93
CA VAL A 61 -2.11 1.87 23.37
C VAL A 61 -2.17 0.73 22.37
N ALA A 62 -1.83 0.98 21.10
CA ALA A 62 -1.74 -0.04 20.06
C ALA A 62 -0.88 0.46 18.89
N LEU A 63 -0.21 -0.48 18.23
CA LEU A 63 0.60 -0.28 17.04
C LEU A 63 -0.03 -1.10 15.91
N LEU A 64 -0.68 -0.42 14.96
CA LEU A 64 -1.27 -1.05 13.80
C LEU A 64 -0.25 -1.01 12.65
N VAL A 65 0.00 -2.14 12.02
CA VAL A 65 0.93 -2.24 10.89
C VAL A 65 0.18 -2.71 9.66
N SER A 66 0.24 -1.91 8.59
CA SER A 66 -0.45 -2.22 7.34
C SER A 66 0.15 -3.44 6.65
N HIS A 67 1.49 -3.58 6.65
CA HIS A 67 2.20 -4.71 6.04
C HIS A 67 3.67 -4.75 6.51
N GLN A 68 4.39 -5.84 6.17
CA GLN A 68 5.71 -6.13 6.73
C GLN A 68 6.89 -5.40 6.06
N HIS A 69 6.68 -4.45 5.16
CA HIS A 69 7.80 -3.77 4.51
C HIS A 69 8.69 -3.00 5.51
N PRO A 70 10.01 -2.87 5.18
CA PRO A 70 11.00 -2.32 6.12
C PRO A 70 10.79 -0.86 6.49
N ASP A 71 9.99 -0.15 5.77
CA ASP A 71 9.65 1.25 6.01
C ASP A 71 8.31 1.45 6.75
N HIS A 72 7.57 0.37 7.08
CA HIS A 72 6.32 0.43 7.85
C HIS A 72 6.41 -0.24 9.22
N LEU A 73 7.08 -1.40 9.32
CA LEU A 73 7.04 -2.28 10.48
C LEU A 73 8.12 -2.01 11.55
N PRO A 74 9.42 -1.82 11.23
CA PRO A 74 10.51 -2.04 12.20
C PRO A 74 10.43 -1.20 13.47
N ALA A 75 9.99 0.07 13.38
CA ALA A 75 9.83 0.93 14.54
C ALA A 75 8.76 0.41 15.53
N ALA A 76 7.80 -0.42 15.07
CA ALA A 76 6.81 -1.03 15.95
C ALA A 76 7.47 -1.87 17.04
N TYR A 77 8.50 -2.63 16.73
CA TYR A 77 9.20 -3.45 17.71
C TYR A 77 9.93 -2.60 18.76
N THR A 78 10.52 -1.48 18.34
CA THR A 78 11.21 -0.56 19.25
C THR A 78 10.22 0.17 20.16
N ILE A 79 9.11 0.68 19.61
CA ILE A 79 8.07 1.34 20.40
C ILE A 79 7.41 0.37 21.36
N ARG A 80 7.11 -0.88 20.94
CA ARG A 80 6.58 -1.92 21.83
C ARG A 80 7.51 -2.17 23.04
N ARG A 81 8.82 -2.27 22.81
CA ARG A 81 9.78 -2.46 23.92
C ARG A 81 9.78 -1.30 24.90
N GLN A 82 9.55 -0.06 24.45
CA GLN A 82 9.58 1.12 25.30
C GLN A 82 8.25 1.39 26.00
N THR A 83 7.12 1.05 25.38
CA THR A 83 5.78 1.44 25.87
C THR A 83 4.94 0.27 26.39
N GLY A 84 5.28 -0.97 25.99
CA GLY A 84 4.43 -2.14 26.21
C GLY A 84 3.21 -2.23 25.29
N ALA A 85 3.02 -1.29 24.37
CA ALA A 85 1.88 -1.29 23.46
C ALA A 85 1.94 -2.49 22.49
N PRO A 86 0.83 -3.25 22.31
CA PRO A 86 0.81 -4.41 21.43
C PRO A 86 0.91 -4.05 19.95
N ILE A 87 1.55 -4.93 19.16
CA ILE A 87 1.58 -4.88 17.70
C ILE A 87 0.40 -5.69 17.15
N LEU A 88 -0.45 -5.06 16.38
CA LEU A 88 -1.61 -5.65 15.72
C LEU A 88 -1.43 -5.55 14.20
N ALA A 89 -1.51 -6.69 13.50
CA ALA A 89 -1.25 -6.76 12.06
C ALA A 89 -1.85 -8.04 11.46
N HIS A 90 -1.68 -8.20 10.15
CA HIS A 90 -2.05 -9.43 9.45
C HIS A 90 -1.41 -10.67 10.10
N PRO A 91 -2.12 -11.83 10.18
CA PRO A 91 -1.62 -13.04 10.86
C PRO A 91 -0.25 -13.55 10.41
N SER A 92 0.16 -13.27 9.16
CA SER A 92 1.47 -13.70 8.64
C SER A 92 2.65 -12.86 9.13
N LEU A 93 2.40 -11.71 9.80
CA LEU A 93 3.47 -10.84 10.26
C LEU A 93 4.18 -11.46 11.46
N PRO A 94 5.53 -11.65 11.43
CA PRO A 94 6.26 -12.23 12.54
C PRO A 94 6.30 -11.30 13.75
N GLY A 95 6.20 -11.86 14.95
CA GLY A 95 6.36 -11.12 16.21
C GLY A 95 5.23 -10.14 16.53
N LEU A 96 4.05 -10.29 15.92
CA LEU A 96 2.83 -9.61 16.33
C LEU A 96 2.33 -10.09 17.68
N ASP A 97 1.58 -9.27 18.40
CA ASP A 97 0.93 -9.64 19.66
C ASP A 97 -0.55 -10.04 19.45
N GLN A 98 -1.19 -9.48 18.43
CA GLN A 98 -2.57 -9.82 18.06
C GLN A 98 -2.74 -9.80 16.54
N ALA A 99 -3.29 -10.89 16.00
CA ALA A 99 -3.66 -10.99 14.60
C ALA A 99 -4.92 -10.16 14.29
N LEU A 100 -4.92 -9.52 13.13
CA LEU A 100 -6.07 -8.82 12.58
C LEU A 100 -6.48 -9.46 11.25
N ASP A 101 -7.61 -10.13 11.25
CA ASP A 101 -8.28 -10.60 10.05
C ASP A 101 -9.21 -9.52 9.48
N ASP A 102 -9.68 -9.74 8.25
CA ASP A 102 -10.62 -8.85 7.58
C ASP A 102 -11.88 -8.60 8.41
N GLY A 103 -12.27 -7.35 8.58
CA GLY A 103 -13.43 -6.93 9.35
C GLY A 103 -13.22 -6.84 10.87
N MET A 104 -12.08 -7.29 11.41
CA MET A 104 -11.78 -7.09 12.83
C MET A 104 -11.62 -5.62 13.18
N THR A 105 -11.94 -5.25 14.42
CA THR A 105 -11.90 -3.86 14.89
C THR A 105 -10.95 -3.66 16.04
N VAL A 106 -10.28 -2.50 16.04
CA VAL A 106 -9.44 -2.00 17.13
C VAL A 106 -10.03 -0.70 17.67
N GLY A 107 -10.22 -0.61 18.97
CA GLY A 107 -10.78 0.60 19.59
C GLY A 107 -9.81 1.78 19.54
N SER A 108 -10.32 2.97 19.22
CA SER A 108 -9.61 4.23 19.35
C SER A 108 -10.52 5.30 20.01
N GLU A 109 -9.94 6.45 20.39
CA GLU A 109 -10.73 7.58 20.90
C GLU A 109 -11.71 8.17 19.87
N LEU A 110 -11.43 7.94 18.59
CA LEU A 110 -12.27 8.43 17.48
C LEU A 110 -13.31 7.42 17.02
N GLY A 111 -13.37 6.25 17.64
CA GLY A 111 -14.21 5.13 17.27
C GLY A 111 -13.40 3.90 16.82
N PRO A 112 -14.10 2.82 16.43
CA PRO A 112 -13.43 1.60 16.00
C PRO A 112 -12.75 1.77 14.64
N LEU A 113 -11.49 1.30 14.56
CA LEU A 113 -10.73 1.13 13.34
C LEU A 113 -10.95 -0.29 12.84
N THR A 114 -11.57 -0.44 11.68
CA THR A 114 -11.79 -1.76 11.06
C THR A 114 -10.62 -2.12 10.16
N ALA A 115 -10.00 -3.26 10.39
CA ALA A 115 -9.00 -3.83 9.49
C ALA A 115 -9.68 -4.32 8.22
N LEU A 116 -9.14 -3.97 7.07
CA LEU A 116 -9.63 -4.39 5.76
C LEU A 116 -8.48 -5.09 5.04
N ALA A 117 -8.61 -6.38 4.77
CA ALA A 117 -7.65 -7.09 3.94
C ALA A 117 -7.66 -6.52 2.52
N THR A 118 -6.52 -6.02 2.09
CA THR A 118 -6.34 -5.32 0.80
C THR A 118 -5.05 -5.78 0.11
N PRO A 119 -4.94 -7.10 -0.20
CA PRO A 119 -3.76 -7.66 -0.83
C PRO A 119 -3.51 -7.07 -2.23
N GLY A 120 -2.26 -7.17 -2.68
CA GLY A 120 -1.84 -6.79 -4.03
C GLY A 120 -0.51 -6.06 -4.07
N HIS A 121 -0.30 -4.99 -3.28
CA HIS A 121 1.02 -4.41 -3.04
C HIS A 121 1.90 -5.37 -2.21
N ALA A 122 1.32 -5.90 -1.15
CA ALA A 122 1.85 -6.99 -0.34
C ALA A 122 0.71 -7.98 -0.04
N ASP A 123 1.03 -9.24 0.20
CA ASP A 123 0.02 -10.28 0.43
C ASP A 123 -0.62 -10.14 1.82
N ASP A 124 0.12 -9.57 2.77
CA ASP A 124 -0.29 -9.29 4.15
C ASP A 124 -0.88 -7.89 4.35
N HIS A 125 -1.21 -7.19 3.26
CA HIS A 125 -1.59 -5.80 3.35
C HIS A 125 -2.98 -5.60 3.96
N LEU A 126 -3.05 -4.69 4.96
CA LEU A 126 -4.27 -4.21 5.61
C LEU A 126 -4.40 -2.70 5.41
N CYS A 127 -5.60 -2.23 5.08
CA CYS A 127 -6.02 -0.86 5.33
C CYS A 127 -6.76 -0.79 6.68
N PHE A 128 -6.80 0.39 7.30
CA PHE A 128 -7.59 0.61 8.51
C PHE A 128 -8.65 1.68 8.26
N TRP A 129 -9.90 1.32 8.49
CA TRP A 129 -11.06 2.15 8.20
C TRP A 129 -11.68 2.73 9.46
N LEU A 130 -11.77 4.05 9.54
CA LEU A 130 -12.53 4.80 10.54
C LEU A 130 -13.80 5.34 9.89
N SER A 131 -14.95 4.74 10.20
CA SER A 131 -16.22 4.99 9.49
C SER A 131 -16.78 6.40 9.71
N ALA A 132 -16.49 7.02 10.83
CA ALA A 132 -16.79 8.43 11.11
C ALA A 132 -15.50 9.09 11.60
N PRO A 133 -14.90 10.04 10.84
CA PRO A 133 -15.45 10.80 9.70
C PRO A 133 -15.11 10.24 8.30
N ARG A 134 -15.06 8.95 8.09
CA ARG A 134 -14.78 8.25 6.81
C ARG A 134 -13.32 8.43 6.36
N LEU A 135 -12.39 8.15 7.27
CA LEU A 135 -10.94 8.16 6.99
C LEU A 135 -10.45 6.74 6.71
N LEU A 136 -9.65 6.60 5.66
CA LEU A 136 -8.96 5.36 5.34
C LEU A 136 -7.45 5.53 5.47
N PHE A 137 -6.83 4.81 6.39
CA PHE A 137 -5.39 4.64 6.47
C PHE A 137 -5.02 3.53 5.49
N ALA A 138 -4.45 3.93 4.37
CA ALA A 138 -4.38 3.06 3.19
C ALA A 138 -3.06 2.30 3.06
N GLY A 139 -2.09 2.50 3.98
CA GLY A 139 -0.75 1.94 3.79
C GLY A 139 -0.27 2.22 2.37
N ASP A 140 0.18 1.19 1.68
CA ASP A 140 0.69 1.25 0.31
C ASP A 140 -0.29 0.68 -0.74
N LEU A 141 -1.58 0.58 -0.41
CA LEU A 141 -2.58 0.25 -1.42
C LEU A 141 -2.69 1.35 -2.47
N VAL A 142 -2.67 2.62 -2.04
CA VAL A 142 -2.58 3.80 -2.90
C VAL A 142 -1.61 4.81 -2.27
N ALA A 143 -0.74 5.40 -3.06
CA ALA A 143 0.13 6.50 -2.65
C ALA A 143 -0.54 7.85 -2.93
N GLY A 144 -0.14 8.90 -2.23
CA GLY A 144 -0.65 10.25 -2.48
C GLY A 144 -0.20 10.84 -3.82
N VAL A 145 0.88 10.31 -4.40
CA VAL A 145 1.43 10.70 -5.72
C VAL A 145 2.04 9.46 -6.38
N GLY A 146 1.89 9.34 -7.68
CA GLY A 146 2.48 8.25 -8.46
C GLY A 146 1.65 6.97 -8.42
N THR A 147 2.32 5.84 -8.51
CA THR A 147 1.72 4.50 -8.52
C THR A 147 2.48 3.60 -7.58
N VAL A 148 1.87 2.49 -7.16
CA VAL A 148 2.51 1.52 -6.27
C VAL A 148 3.05 0.32 -7.03
N VAL A 149 4.09 -0.31 -6.48
CA VAL A 149 4.64 -1.58 -6.98
C VAL A 149 3.79 -2.72 -6.42
N LEU A 150 3.60 -3.77 -7.22
CA LEU A 150 2.83 -4.94 -6.83
C LEU A 150 3.72 -6.02 -6.22
N SER A 151 3.12 -6.88 -5.39
CA SER A 151 3.72 -8.15 -4.94
C SER A 151 4.16 -8.99 -6.14
N THR A 152 5.13 -9.86 -5.91
CA THR A 152 5.54 -10.86 -6.91
C THR A 152 4.75 -12.16 -6.82
N SER A 153 3.78 -12.23 -5.94
CA SER A 153 2.92 -13.40 -5.78
C SER A 153 2.00 -13.60 -6.99
N PRO A 154 1.73 -14.85 -7.37
CA PRO A 154 0.77 -15.12 -8.44
C PRO A 154 -0.58 -14.46 -8.18
N GLY A 155 -1.13 -13.78 -9.18
CA GLY A 155 -2.43 -13.10 -9.06
C GLY A 155 -2.41 -11.77 -8.30
N ALA A 156 -1.24 -11.21 -7.97
CA ALA A 156 -1.11 -9.95 -7.22
C ALA A 156 -1.90 -8.80 -7.87
N LEU A 157 -1.90 -8.67 -9.19
CA LEU A 157 -2.69 -7.63 -9.86
C LEU A 157 -4.19 -7.86 -9.71
N ASN A 158 -4.67 -9.10 -9.79
CA ASN A 158 -6.10 -9.41 -9.57
C ASN A 158 -6.54 -9.03 -8.16
N SER A 159 -5.74 -9.41 -7.15
CA SER A 159 -5.96 -9.06 -5.75
C SER A 159 -5.97 -7.54 -5.57
N TYR A 160 -5.00 -6.85 -6.15
CA TYR A 160 -4.88 -5.39 -6.12
C TYR A 160 -6.11 -4.68 -6.72
N LEU A 161 -6.55 -5.11 -7.91
CA LEU A 161 -7.75 -4.56 -8.55
C LEU A 161 -9.01 -4.83 -7.72
N GLY A 162 -9.11 -5.99 -7.08
CA GLY A 162 -10.17 -6.31 -6.12
C GLY A 162 -10.17 -5.36 -4.93
N SER A 163 -8.99 -5.12 -4.35
CA SER A 163 -8.79 -4.19 -3.23
C SER A 163 -9.17 -2.76 -3.59
N LEU A 164 -8.78 -2.26 -4.77
CA LEU A 164 -9.17 -0.92 -5.24
C LEU A 164 -10.69 -0.80 -5.44
N ARG A 165 -11.35 -1.80 -6.05
CA ARG A 165 -12.82 -1.80 -6.22
C ARG A 165 -13.54 -1.81 -4.87
N ARG A 166 -13.00 -2.52 -3.88
CA ARG A 166 -13.51 -2.50 -2.50
C ARG A 166 -13.48 -1.08 -1.93
N LEU A 167 -12.41 -0.30 -2.18
CA LEU A 167 -12.35 1.10 -1.74
C LEU A 167 -13.40 1.97 -2.40
N LEU A 168 -13.68 1.78 -3.70
CA LEU A 168 -14.76 2.52 -4.37
C LEU A 168 -16.12 2.24 -3.74
N THR A 169 -16.39 0.98 -3.38
CA THR A 169 -17.63 0.59 -2.70
C THR A 169 -17.70 1.15 -1.28
N LEU A 170 -16.59 1.14 -0.54
CA LEU A 170 -16.48 1.70 0.82
C LEU A 170 -16.70 3.22 0.81
N GLY A 171 -16.20 3.91 -0.20
CA GLY A 171 -16.36 5.33 -0.41
C GLY A 171 -15.72 6.20 0.67
N PRO A 172 -14.41 6.08 0.97
CA PRO A 172 -13.75 6.96 1.93
C PRO A 172 -13.89 8.42 1.52
N ALA A 173 -14.04 9.34 2.51
CA ALA A 173 -14.01 10.77 2.23
C ALA A 173 -12.57 11.25 2.06
N THR A 174 -11.65 10.67 2.82
CA THR A 174 -10.22 11.03 2.77
C THR A 174 -9.37 9.76 2.88
N ILE A 175 -8.37 9.64 2.03
CA ILE A 175 -7.34 8.60 2.13
C ILE A 175 -6.07 9.19 2.74
N LEU A 176 -5.54 8.45 3.71
CA LEU A 176 -4.31 8.72 4.45
C LEU A 176 -3.28 7.66 4.04
N PRO A 177 -2.45 7.93 3.00
CA PRO A 177 -1.55 6.95 2.41
C PRO A 177 -0.25 6.77 3.19
N GLY A 178 0.43 5.65 3.03
CA GLY A 178 1.78 5.41 3.56
C GLY A 178 2.81 6.36 2.99
N HIS A 179 2.63 6.83 1.75
CA HIS A 179 3.55 7.75 1.07
C HIS A 179 2.83 8.91 0.39
N GLY A 180 3.46 10.10 0.43
CA GLY A 180 2.97 11.30 -0.22
C GLY A 180 1.90 12.07 0.58
N PRO A 181 1.16 12.99 -0.06
CA PRO A 181 0.14 13.81 0.58
C PRO A 181 -1.14 13.05 0.89
N VAL A 182 -1.95 13.62 1.78
CA VAL A 182 -3.33 13.21 2.04
C VAL A 182 -4.17 13.40 0.77
N VAL A 183 -5.07 12.47 0.48
CA VAL A 183 -5.93 12.47 -0.71
C VAL A 183 -7.37 12.80 -0.28
N ALA A 184 -7.83 14.00 -0.63
CA ALA A 184 -9.20 14.47 -0.35
C ALA A 184 -10.22 13.94 -1.39
N ASP A 185 -9.84 13.95 -2.67
CA ASP A 185 -10.69 13.42 -3.75
C ASP A 185 -10.49 11.91 -3.94
N SER A 186 -10.77 11.16 -2.88
CA SER A 186 -10.39 9.75 -2.76
C SER A 186 -10.94 8.86 -3.86
N LEU A 187 -12.21 9.02 -4.25
CA LEU A 187 -12.83 8.17 -5.27
C LEU A 187 -12.25 8.42 -6.66
N VAL A 188 -12.01 9.70 -7.00
CA VAL A 188 -11.35 10.08 -8.26
C VAL A 188 -9.93 9.51 -8.30
N HIS A 189 -9.22 9.58 -7.18
CA HIS A 189 -7.87 9.07 -7.08
C HIS A 189 -7.81 7.54 -7.22
N VAL A 190 -8.70 6.80 -6.55
CA VAL A 190 -8.79 5.34 -6.67
C VAL A 190 -9.19 4.93 -8.09
N GLN A 191 -10.13 5.66 -8.72
CA GLN A 191 -10.51 5.39 -10.10
C GLN A 191 -9.33 5.59 -11.06
N ALA A 192 -8.52 6.65 -10.85
CA ALA A 192 -7.32 6.88 -11.65
C ALA A 192 -6.31 5.73 -11.57
N TYR A 193 -6.20 5.07 -10.41
CA TYR A 193 -5.38 3.86 -10.28
C TYR A 193 -5.93 2.69 -11.12
N LEU A 194 -7.24 2.46 -11.12
CA LEU A 194 -7.87 1.43 -11.95
C LEU A 194 -7.68 1.72 -13.44
N ASP A 195 -7.90 2.98 -13.86
CA ASP A 195 -7.73 3.42 -15.25
C ASP A 195 -6.28 3.27 -15.70
N HIS A 196 -5.32 3.62 -14.85
CA HIS A 196 -3.89 3.42 -15.11
C HIS A 196 -3.54 1.95 -15.32
N ARG A 197 -4.10 1.02 -14.53
CA ARG A 197 -3.89 -0.43 -14.72
C ARG A 197 -4.52 -0.92 -16.02
N ALA A 198 -5.73 -0.49 -16.34
CA ALA A 198 -6.39 -0.83 -17.60
C ALA A 198 -5.63 -0.27 -18.83
N GLU A 199 -5.07 0.94 -18.73
CA GLU A 199 -4.21 1.49 -19.77
C GLU A 199 -2.95 0.65 -19.96
N ARG A 200 -2.35 0.18 -18.87
CA ARG A 200 -1.17 -0.66 -18.93
C ARG A 200 -1.45 -2.01 -19.60
N ASP A 201 -2.61 -2.63 -19.35
CA ASP A 201 -3.06 -3.82 -20.06
C ASP A 201 -3.15 -3.57 -21.57
N ARG A 202 -3.76 -2.45 -21.99
CA ARG A 202 -3.87 -2.08 -23.40
C ARG A 202 -2.50 -1.90 -24.07
N GLN A 203 -1.56 -1.24 -23.39
CA GLN A 203 -0.20 -1.03 -23.89
C GLN A 203 0.57 -2.35 -24.06
N ILE A 204 0.44 -3.28 -23.11
CA ILE A 204 1.06 -4.61 -23.19
C ILE A 204 0.46 -5.42 -24.36
N LEU A 205 -0.87 -5.43 -24.50
CA LEU A 205 -1.53 -6.10 -25.61
C LEU A 205 -1.10 -5.51 -26.98
N ALA A 206 -0.96 -4.19 -27.06
CA ALA A 206 -0.44 -3.53 -28.28
C ALA A 206 1.03 -3.89 -28.56
N ALA A 207 1.86 -4.01 -27.53
CA ALA A 207 3.23 -4.46 -27.69
C ALA A 207 3.30 -5.90 -28.23
N LEU A 208 2.47 -6.80 -27.70
CA LEU A 208 2.35 -8.18 -28.20
C LEU A 208 1.87 -8.21 -29.66
N ALA A 209 0.88 -7.43 -30.02
CA ALA A 209 0.37 -7.31 -31.39
C ALA A 209 1.43 -6.78 -32.36
N SER A 210 2.38 -5.94 -31.91
CA SER A 210 3.51 -5.44 -32.71
C SER A 210 4.70 -6.42 -32.78
N GLY A 211 4.56 -7.65 -32.26
CA GLY A 211 5.58 -8.72 -32.33
C GLY A 211 6.57 -8.73 -31.18
N ARG A 212 6.35 -7.91 -30.11
CA ARG A 212 7.16 -8.01 -28.87
C ARG A 212 6.67 -9.20 -28.07
N ARG A 213 7.51 -10.21 -27.90
CA ARG A 213 7.12 -11.48 -27.27
C ARG A 213 7.84 -11.76 -25.95
N ARG A 214 8.97 -11.11 -25.69
CA ARG A 214 9.73 -11.24 -24.44
C ARG A 214 9.43 -10.07 -23.50
N VAL A 215 9.47 -10.35 -22.21
CA VAL A 215 9.17 -9.34 -21.16
C VAL A 215 10.05 -8.10 -21.33
N GLU A 216 11.35 -8.28 -21.62
CA GLU A 216 12.27 -7.15 -21.79
C GLU A 216 11.86 -6.25 -22.96
N GLN A 217 11.41 -6.82 -24.08
CA GLN A 217 10.95 -6.09 -25.26
C GLN A 217 9.65 -5.30 -24.96
N ILE A 218 8.77 -5.90 -24.15
CA ILE A 218 7.53 -5.24 -23.70
C ILE A 218 7.88 -4.08 -22.76
N VAL A 219 8.81 -4.29 -21.81
CA VAL A 219 9.31 -3.25 -20.93
C VAL A 219 9.93 -2.10 -21.72
N ASP A 220 10.76 -2.38 -22.71
CA ASP A 220 11.39 -1.36 -23.56
C ASP A 220 10.37 -0.48 -24.27
N GLN A 221 9.23 -1.05 -24.69
CA GLN A 221 8.17 -0.29 -25.36
C GLN A 221 7.26 0.45 -24.38
N VAL A 222 6.80 -0.24 -23.33
CA VAL A 222 5.76 0.26 -22.41
C VAL A 222 6.34 1.21 -21.35
N TYR A 223 7.63 1.09 -21.07
CA TYR A 223 8.36 1.87 -20.08
C TYR A 223 9.61 2.53 -20.69
N ALA A 224 9.51 3.00 -21.95
CA ALA A 224 10.62 3.59 -22.69
C ALA A 224 11.32 4.74 -21.93
N ASP A 225 10.55 5.57 -21.23
CA ASP A 225 11.04 6.75 -20.51
C ASP A 225 11.36 6.49 -19.03
N VAL A 226 11.27 5.22 -18.58
CA VAL A 226 11.54 4.90 -17.18
C VAL A 226 13.05 4.97 -16.90
N ARG A 227 13.42 5.58 -15.78
CA ARG A 227 14.83 5.63 -15.34
C ARG A 227 15.41 4.24 -15.15
N PRO A 228 16.69 4.01 -15.50
CA PRO A 228 17.31 2.68 -15.46
C PRO A 228 17.17 1.95 -14.12
N GLU A 229 17.29 2.68 -13.01
CA GLU A 229 17.18 2.14 -11.65
C GLU A 229 15.76 1.62 -11.31
N LEU A 230 14.73 2.05 -12.06
CA LEU A 230 13.35 1.62 -11.88
C LEU A 230 12.94 0.48 -12.86
N ARG A 231 13.82 0.08 -13.79
CA ARG A 231 13.53 -1.01 -14.75
C ARG A 231 13.19 -2.35 -14.07
N PRO A 232 13.81 -2.77 -12.95
CA PRO A 232 13.40 -4.00 -12.27
C PRO A 232 11.93 -3.96 -11.81
N MET A 233 11.44 -2.79 -11.38
CA MET A 233 10.04 -2.60 -10.97
C MET A 233 9.11 -2.60 -12.18
N ALA A 234 9.51 -1.98 -13.30
CA ALA A 234 8.78 -2.04 -14.56
C ALA A 234 8.61 -3.49 -15.04
N THR A 235 9.68 -4.31 -14.94
CA THR A 235 9.66 -5.74 -15.28
C THR A 235 8.67 -6.52 -14.38
N ARG A 236 8.68 -6.26 -13.08
CA ARG A 236 7.69 -6.86 -12.16
C ARG A 236 6.26 -6.50 -12.54
N ASN A 237 6.01 -5.23 -12.82
CA ASN A 237 4.68 -4.77 -13.23
C ASN A 237 4.24 -5.43 -14.55
N VAL A 238 5.12 -5.52 -15.58
CA VAL A 238 4.78 -6.20 -16.83
C VAL A 238 4.44 -7.68 -16.58
N ASN A 239 5.21 -8.39 -15.76
CA ASN A 239 4.91 -9.77 -15.41
C ASN A 239 3.55 -9.91 -14.72
N ALA A 240 3.23 -9.06 -13.74
CA ALA A 240 1.94 -9.09 -13.06
C ALA A 240 0.76 -8.84 -14.01
N HIS A 241 0.93 -7.92 -14.98
CA HIS A 241 -0.07 -7.67 -16.03
C HIS A 241 -0.20 -8.86 -17.00
N LEU A 242 0.90 -9.48 -17.42
CA LEU A 242 0.87 -10.67 -18.29
C LEU A 242 0.19 -11.86 -17.60
N GLU A 243 0.44 -12.09 -16.31
CA GLU A 243 -0.28 -13.11 -15.54
C GLU A 243 -1.78 -12.81 -15.42
N HIS A 244 -2.15 -11.54 -15.20
CA HIS A 244 -3.53 -11.10 -15.19
C HIS A 244 -4.23 -11.36 -16.54
N LEU A 245 -3.59 -10.97 -17.64
CA LEU A 245 -4.10 -11.17 -19.00
C LEU A 245 -4.18 -12.65 -19.37
N LEU A 246 -3.23 -13.47 -18.90
CA LEU A 246 -3.27 -14.93 -19.06
C LEU A 246 -4.47 -15.53 -18.33
N ALA A 247 -4.70 -15.14 -17.08
CA ALA A 247 -5.85 -15.60 -16.32
C ALA A 247 -7.19 -15.16 -16.96
N ALA A 248 -7.19 -14.01 -17.65
CA ALA A 248 -8.34 -13.53 -18.43
C ALA A 248 -8.48 -14.19 -19.81
N GLY A 249 -7.55 -15.08 -20.23
CA GLY A 249 -7.57 -15.74 -21.53
C GLY A 249 -7.26 -14.79 -22.71
N LEU A 250 -6.64 -13.62 -22.46
CA LEU A 250 -6.33 -12.63 -23.48
C LEU A 250 -4.93 -12.80 -24.06
N VAL A 251 -4.06 -13.50 -23.38
CA VAL A 251 -2.70 -13.84 -23.86
C VAL A 251 -2.42 -15.32 -23.59
N GLN A 252 -1.39 -15.84 -24.27
CA GLN A 252 -0.85 -17.19 -24.07
C GLN A 252 0.66 -17.09 -23.85
N ARG A 253 1.20 -18.07 -23.17
CA ARG A 253 2.64 -18.19 -22.94
C ARG A 253 3.15 -19.48 -23.59
N HIS A 254 4.19 -19.34 -24.41
CA HIS A 254 4.93 -20.45 -25.02
C HIS A 254 6.40 -20.33 -24.59
N ASP A 255 6.85 -21.21 -23.70
CA ASP A 255 8.17 -21.14 -23.06
C ASP A 255 8.41 -19.77 -22.39
N GLU A 256 9.37 -18.99 -22.91
CA GLU A 256 9.69 -17.63 -22.45
C GLU A 256 9.00 -16.52 -23.27
N ALA A 257 8.16 -16.88 -24.22
CA ALA A 257 7.51 -15.94 -25.12
C ALA A 257 6.02 -15.80 -24.81
N TRP A 258 5.49 -14.61 -25.01
CA TRP A 258 4.09 -14.26 -24.86
C TRP A 258 3.48 -13.89 -26.22
N CYS A 259 2.20 -14.20 -26.42
CA CYS A 259 1.45 -13.79 -27.60
C CYS A 259 -0.01 -13.48 -27.22
N GLY A 260 -0.72 -12.74 -28.07
CA GLY A 260 -2.17 -12.55 -27.93
C GLY A 260 -2.90 -13.87 -28.14
N ALA A 261 -4.00 -14.11 -27.45
CA ALA A 261 -4.78 -15.35 -27.54
C ALA A 261 -5.31 -15.66 -28.95
N ASN A 262 -5.47 -14.63 -29.79
CA ASN A 262 -5.92 -14.75 -31.18
C ASN A 262 -4.78 -14.67 -32.22
N SER A 263 -3.51 -14.70 -31.81
CA SER A 263 -2.38 -14.74 -32.71
C SER A 263 -2.31 -16.17 -33.28
N ALA A 264 -2.71 -16.34 -34.53
CA ALA A 264 -2.37 -17.57 -35.25
C ALA A 264 -0.86 -17.70 -35.31
N ASP A 265 -0.31 -18.88 -35.07
CA ASP A 265 1.09 -19.26 -35.19
C ASP A 265 1.70 -18.88 -36.54
#